data_6caff3ce41e4b2e7873163eae1cc07e5
#
_entry.id   6caff3ce41e4b2e7873163eae1cc07e5
#
_cell.length_a   1.000
_cell.length_b   1.000
_cell.length_c   1.000
_cell.angle_alpha   90.00
_cell.angle_beta   90.00
_cell.angle_gamma   90.00
#
_symmetry.space_group_name_H-M   'P 1'
#
loop_
_entity.id
_entity.type
_entity.pdbx_description
1 polymer ?
#
loop_
_entity_poly.entity_id
_entity_poly.type
_entity_poly.pdbx_seq_one_letter_code
_entity_poly.pdbx_strand_id
1 'polypeptide(L)'
;IESTSAVDRTAADIDAVAARVGALQAEIMRVNALGQRLVEMAGLDEDEFDFANPAPAGGPDDAMLRRSSVDDVAQDLAKVLSDLDDRKRKLGLLETLIMERDLKRHTTPEGWPLRVGGVVTSKFGYRRHPITGRSSMHKGIDIAAKTGTEIVAMADGVVIFSGRKSGYGNIVEVRHANGLETRYAHNSQNLAKEGDMVRKGQVIAKVGSTGRSTGPHVHFEVRRNGEAVNPMQYLDLSQKSRVARL
;
A
#
# COMPACT_ATOMS: atom_id res chain seq x y z
N ILE A 1 37.59 44.99 -37.38
CA ILE A 1 37.02 43.73 -37.93
C ILE A 1 37.04 42.60 -36.89
N GLU A 2 38.08 42.49 -36.04
CA GLU A 2 38.14 41.43 -34.98
C GLU A 2 37.15 41.62 -33.83
N SER A 3 36.79 42.85 -33.46
CA SER A 3 35.85 43.07 -32.35
C SER A 3 34.40 42.70 -32.68
N THR A 4 33.99 42.78 -33.96
CA THR A 4 32.64 42.38 -34.39
C THR A 4 32.47 40.85 -34.35
N SER A 5 33.48 40.11 -34.68
CA SER A 5 33.45 38.64 -34.66
C SER A 5 33.43 38.03 -33.23
N ALA A 6 33.98 38.72 -32.24
CA ALA A 6 33.93 38.32 -30.82
C ALA A 6 32.55 38.58 -30.22
N VAL A 7 31.90 39.70 -30.54
CA VAL A 7 30.55 40.03 -30.10
C VAL A 7 29.51 39.08 -30.71
N ASP A 8 29.64 38.69 -31.97
CA ASP A 8 28.76 37.74 -32.64
C ASP A 8 28.88 36.30 -32.04
N ARG A 9 30.11 35.91 -31.63
CA ARG A 9 30.31 34.60 -30.93
C ARG A 9 29.66 34.59 -29.54
N THR A 10 29.83 35.66 -28.77
CA THR A 10 29.20 35.76 -27.44
C THR A 10 27.67 35.80 -27.54
N ALA A 11 27.08 36.41 -28.55
CA ALA A 11 25.64 36.38 -28.78
C ALA A 11 25.14 34.96 -29.13
N ALA A 12 25.86 34.24 -30.00
CA ALA A 12 25.55 32.87 -30.37
C ALA A 12 25.65 31.91 -29.16
N ASP A 13 26.63 32.12 -28.29
CA ASP A 13 26.81 31.33 -27.06
C ASP A 13 25.66 31.57 -26.07
N ILE A 14 25.20 32.81 -25.91
CA ILE A 14 24.05 33.17 -25.08
C ILE A 14 22.76 32.54 -25.61
N ASP A 15 22.53 32.59 -26.94
CA ASP A 15 21.37 31.96 -27.57
C ASP A 15 21.38 30.44 -27.39
N ALA A 16 22.54 29.80 -27.46
CA ALA A 16 22.69 28.36 -27.22
C ALA A 16 22.39 27.98 -25.78
N VAL A 17 22.80 28.80 -24.79
CA VAL A 17 22.48 28.59 -23.39
C VAL A 17 20.99 28.83 -23.13
N ALA A 18 20.39 29.87 -23.68
CA ALA A 18 18.96 30.15 -23.56
C ALA A 18 18.11 28.99 -24.13
N ALA A 19 18.50 28.45 -25.29
CA ALA A 19 17.84 27.26 -25.85
C ALA A 19 17.95 26.02 -24.93
N ARG A 20 19.09 25.85 -24.26
CA ARG A 20 19.29 24.77 -23.30
C ARG A 20 18.47 24.93 -22.03
N VAL A 21 18.34 26.17 -21.52
CA VAL A 21 17.44 26.48 -20.39
C VAL A 21 15.98 26.18 -20.76
N GLY A 22 15.54 26.56 -21.96
CA GLY A 22 14.20 26.22 -22.45
C GLY A 22 13.96 24.70 -22.56
N ALA A 23 14.95 23.94 -22.98
CA ALA A 23 14.85 22.48 -23.02
C ALA A 23 14.75 21.87 -21.61
N LEU A 24 15.49 22.39 -20.62
CA LEU A 24 15.40 21.97 -19.21
C LEU A 24 14.04 22.31 -18.60
N GLN A 25 13.48 23.50 -18.91
CA GLN A 25 12.12 23.86 -18.47
C GLN A 25 11.07 22.90 -19.04
N ALA A 26 11.17 22.51 -20.29
CA ALA A 26 10.29 21.52 -20.90
C ALA A 26 10.40 20.14 -20.22
N GLU A 27 11.61 19.73 -19.81
CA GLU A 27 11.81 18.48 -19.07
C GLU A 27 11.22 18.54 -17.67
N ILE A 28 11.35 19.67 -16.97
CA ILE A 28 10.68 19.92 -15.69
C ILE A 28 9.16 19.78 -15.81
N MET A 29 8.56 20.31 -16.87
CA MET A 29 7.11 20.16 -17.11
C MET A 29 6.71 18.69 -17.28
N ARG A 30 7.53 17.86 -17.93
CA ARG A 30 7.28 16.43 -18.06
C ARG A 30 7.37 15.72 -16.71
N VAL A 31 8.39 16.05 -15.91
CA VAL A 31 8.56 15.51 -14.54
C VAL A 31 7.38 15.90 -13.65
N ASN A 32 6.87 17.12 -13.76
CA ASN A 32 5.70 17.58 -13.04
C ASN A 32 4.45 16.77 -13.41
N ALA A 33 4.19 16.57 -14.69
CA ALA A 33 3.07 15.78 -15.16
C ALA A 33 3.16 14.32 -14.69
N LEU A 34 4.37 13.75 -14.64
CA LEU A 34 4.59 12.42 -14.10
C LEU A 34 4.35 12.40 -12.58
N GLY A 35 4.87 13.37 -11.83
CA GLY A 35 4.66 13.50 -10.39
C GLY A 35 3.18 13.59 -10.03
N GLN A 36 2.43 14.45 -10.70
CA GLN A 36 0.98 14.60 -10.52
C GLN A 36 0.23 13.28 -10.76
N ARG A 37 0.56 12.57 -11.83
CA ARG A 37 -0.04 11.27 -12.13
C ARG A 37 0.30 10.21 -11.08
N LEU A 38 1.50 10.23 -10.49
CA LEU A 38 1.89 9.33 -9.41
C LEU A 38 1.12 9.64 -8.13
N VAL A 39 0.90 10.91 -7.78
CA VAL A 39 0.07 11.35 -6.64
C VAL A 39 -1.36 10.82 -6.80
N GLU A 40 -1.97 11.02 -7.97
CA GLU A 40 -3.32 10.53 -8.29
C GLU A 40 -3.40 8.99 -8.18
N MET A 41 -2.46 8.26 -8.80
CA MET A 41 -2.43 6.79 -8.73
C MET A 41 -2.18 6.28 -7.32
N ALA A 42 -1.40 6.98 -6.51
CA ALA A 42 -1.16 6.67 -5.12
C ALA A 42 -2.36 7.02 -4.23
N GLY A 43 -3.32 7.84 -4.72
CA GLY A 43 -4.46 8.37 -3.97
C GLY A 43 -3.98 9.18 -2.76
N LEU A 44 -2.95 10.00 -2.97
CA LEU A 44 -2.44 11.00 -2.04
C LEU A 44 -3.12 12.33 -2.29
N ASP A 45 -3.04 13.26 -1.34
CA ASP A 45 -3.62 14.59 -1.46
C ASP A 45 -2.81 15.43 -2.46
N GLU A 46 -3.48 15.96 -3.49
CA GLU A 46 -2.85 16.80 -4.51
C GLU A 46 -2.36 18.12 -3.93
N ASP A 47 -2.98 18.62 -2.87
CA ASP A 47 -2.59 19.87 -2.20
C ASP A 47 -1.28 19.71 -1.41
N GLU A 48 -0.98 18.50 -0.92
CA GLU A 48 0.31 18.20 -0.25
C GLU A 48 1.47 18.03 -1.24
N PHE A 49 1.18 17.59 -2.48
CA PHE A 49 2.15 17.30 -3.52
C PHE A 49 1.87 18.09 -4.79
N ASP A 50 1.88 19.43 -4.67
CA ASP A 50 1.70 20.32 -5.81
C ASP A 50 2.93 20.31 -6.73
N PHE A 51 2.79 19.61 -7.86
CA PHE A 51 3.75 19.62 -8.96
C PHE A 51 3.39 20.65 -10.05
N ALA A 52 2.19 21.24 -10.00
CA ALA A 52 1.72 22.18 -11.02
C ALA A 52 2.29 23.57 -10.82
N ASN A 53 2.42 24.00 -9.57
CA ASN A 53 2.92 25.30 -9.25
C ASN A 53 4.40 25.27 -8.87
N PRO A 54 5.24 26.16 -9.42
CA PRO A 54 6.61 26.35 -8.93
C PRO A 54 6.56 26.90 -7.50
N ALA A 55 7.57 26.56 -6.70
CA ALA A 55 7.72 27.16 -5.37
C ALA A 55 7.65 28.70 -5.50
N PRO A 56 6.91 29.41 -4.60
CA PRO A 56 6.71 30.84 -4.71
C PRO A 56 8.06 31.57 -4.71
N ALA A 57 8.45 32.07 -5.87
CA ALA A 57 9.61 32.92 -6.04
C ALA A 57 9.11 34.37 -5.94
N GLY A 58 9.40 35.02 -4.81
CA GLY A 58 9.09 36.43 -4.64
C GLY A 58 10.07 37.31 -5.40
N GLY A 59 9.55 38.14 -6.31
CA GLY A 59 10.27 39.19 -7.01
C GLY A 59 9.33 39.98 -7.92
N PRO A 60 9.49 41.34 -8.09
CA PRO A 60 8.63 42.10 -8.96
C PRO A 60 8.90 41.77 -10.43
N ASP A 61 7.83 41.48 -11.14
CA ASP A 61 7.79 41.25 -12.60
C ASP A 61 7.97 42.58 -13.34
N ASP A 62 9.15 42.81 -13.91
CA ASP A 62 9.37 43.85 -14.95
C ASP A 62 9.78 43.16 -16.26
N ALA A 63 8.80 42.47 -16.87
CA ALA A 63 8.95 41.87 -18.17
C ALA A 63 8.58 42.86 -19.29
N MET A 64 9.50 43.71 -19.70
CA MET A 64 9.45 44.37 -21.00
C MET A 64 10.80 44.32 -21.69
N LEU A 65 10.82 43.55 -22.79
CA LEU A 65 11.76 43.63 -23.92
C LEU A 65 13.21 44.04 -23.57
N ARG A 66 13.99 43.17 -22.95
CA ARG A 66 15.45 43.29 -22.89
C ARG A 66 16.08 42.16 -23.69
N ARG A 67 17.12 42.47 -24.47
CA ARG A 67 18.06 41.48 -24.97
C ARG A 67 18.58 40.71 -23.75
N SER A 68 18.48 39.41 -23.77
CA SER A 68 18.95 38.54 -22.68
C SER A 68 20.39 38.92 -22.33
N SER A 69 20.60 39.43 -21.12
CA SER A 69 21.94 39.67 -20.60
C SER A 69 22.46 38.36 -20.01
N VAL A 70 23.75 38.26 -19.81
CA VAL A 70 24.38 37.13 -19.11
C VAL A 70 23.77 36.95 -17.72
N ASP A 71 23.41 38.05 -17.06
CA ASP A 71 22.80 38.07 -15.74
C ASP A 71 21.36 37.53 -15.76
N ASP A 72 20.58 37.80 -16.81
CA ASP A 72 19.22 37.25 -16.98
C ASP A 72 19.27 35.73 -17.17
N VAL A 73 20.18 35.24 -17.99
CA VAL A 73 20.41 33.80 -18.21
C VAL A 73 20.89 33.10 -16.92
N ALA A 74 21.75 33.75 -16.14
CA ALA A 74 22.22 33.20 -14.86
C ALA A 74 21.08 33.12 -13.83
N GLN A 75 20.19 34.12 -13.78
CA GLN A 75 19.02 34.11 -12.92
C GLN A 75 18.01 33.04 -13.31
N ASP A 76 17.72 32.88 -14.62
CA ASP A 76 16.85 31.82 -15.14
C ASP A 76 17.40 30.43 -14.83
N LEU A 77 18.72 30.26 -14.97
CA LEU A 77 19.37 28.99 -14.64
C LEU A 77 19.28 28.71 -13.13
N ALA A 78 19.51 29.69 -12.28
CA ALA A 78 19.39 29.53 -10.82
C ALA A 78 17.95 29.15 -10.40
N LYS A 79 16.94 29.76 -11.04
CA LYS A 79 15.53 29.40 -10.84
C LYS A 79 15.24 27.98 -11.27
N VAL A 80 15.69 27.57 -12.46
CA VAL A 80 15.53 26.20 -12.96
C VAL A 80 16.16 25.17 -12.04
N LEU A 81 17.35 25.44 -11.52
CA LEU A 81 18.06 24.57 -10.57
C LEU A 81 17.31 24.46 -9.24
N SER A 82 16.80 25.59 -8.70
CA SER A 82 15.98 25.60 -7.48
C SER A 82 14.68 24.79 -7.67
N ASP A 83 14.01 24.98 -8.78
CA ASP A 83 12.80 24.23 -9.14
C ASP A 83 13.09 22.73 -9.26
N LEU A 84 14.20 22.36 -9.87
CA LEU A 84 14.61 20.97 -10.01
C LEU A 84 14.88 20.31 -8.65
N ASP A 85 15.53 21.02 -7.74
CA ASP A 85 15.81 20.52 -6.39
C ASP A 85 14.51 20.33 -5.57
N ASP A 86 13.53 21.23 -5.70
CA ASP A 86 12.24 21.08 -5.06
C ASP A 86 11.51 19.83 -5.58
N ARG A 87 11.49 19.63 -6.90
CA ARG A 87 10.85 18.46 -7.51
C ARG A 87 11.53 17.17 -7.11
N LYS A 88 12.84 17.15 -7.05
CA LYS A 88 13.59 15.99 -6.58
C LYS A 88 13.24 15.62 -5.14
N ARG A 89 13.10 16.60 -4.25
CA ARG A 89 12.63 16.37 -2.87
C ARG A 89 11.21 15.81 -2.84
N LYS A 90 10.28 16.41 -3.58
CA LYS A 90 8.87 15.95 -3.66
C LYS A 90 8.77 14.52 -4.19
N LEU A 91 9.51 14.18 -5.25
CA LEU A 91 9.53 12.81 -5.79
C LEU A 91 10.12 11.81 -4.80
N GLY A 92 11.18 12.15 -4.08
CA GLY A 92 11.75 11.28 -3.03
C GLY A 92 10.79 11.01 -1.87
N LEU A 93 10.05 12.02 -1.44
CA LEU A 93 8.99 11.86 -0.44
C LEU A 93 7.86 10.98 -0.96
N LEU A 94 7.41 11.20 -2.20
CA LEU A 94 6.36 10.43 -2.83
C LEU A 94 6.76 8.95 -2.97
N GLU A 95 7.98 8.67 -3.40
CA GLU A 95 8.52 7.31 -3.47
C GLU A 95 8.48 6.62 -2.10
N THR A 96 8.93 7.30 -1.05
CA THR A 96 8.90 6.78 0.32
C THR A 96 7.48 6.45 0.76
N LEU A 97 6.51 7.36 0.53
CA LEU A 97 5.11 7.16 0.91
C LEU A 97 4.43 6.02 0.13
N ILE A 98 4.74 5.88 -1.16
CA ILE A 98 4.25 4.76 -1.98
C ILE A 98 4.80 3.45 -1.44
N MET A 99 6.11 3.38 -1.14
CA MET A 99 6.73 2.18 -0.57
C MET A 99 6.14 1.82 0.80
N GLU A 100 5.97 2.79 1.69
CA GLU A 100 5.35 2.57 3.01
C GLU A 100 3.91 2.08 2.88
N ARG A 101 3.14 2.66 1.98
CA ARG A 101 1.76 2.26 1.73
C ARG A 101 1.67 0.85 1.16
N ASP A 102 2.52 0.52 0.22
CA ASP A 102 2.57 -0.81 -0.39
C ASP A 102 2.99 -1.87 0.65
N LEU A 103 4.03 -1.58 1.44
CA LEU A 103 4.44 -2.42 2.56
C LEU A 103 3.28 -2.63 3.55
N LYS A 104 2.58 -1.56 3.95
CA LYS A 104 1.44 -1.64 4.86
C LYS A 104 0.30 -2.48 4.29
N ARG A 105 -0.01 -2.34 2.99
CA ARG A 105 -1.05 -3.13 2.30
C ARG A 105 -0.74 -4.62 2.30
N HIS A 106 0.54 -4.99 2.17
CA HIS A 106 0.95 -6.39 2.16
C HIS A 106 1.10 -6.98 3.55
N THR A 107 1.54 -6.20 4.53
CA THR A 107 1.85 -6.70 5.88
C THR A 107 0.72 -6.57 6.89
N THR A 108 -0.30 -5.74 6.62
CA THR A 108 -1.47 -5.63 7.49
C THR A 108 -2.56 -6.60 7.03
N PRO A 109 -3.10 -7.45 7.92
CA PRO A 109 -4.24 -8.30 7.60
C PRO A 109 -5.43 -7.44 7.16
N GLU A 110 -5.86 -7.61 5.91
CA GLU A 110 -7.01 -6.91 5.35
C GLU A 110 -7.59 -7.71 4.19
N GLY A 111 -8.93 -7.84 4.13
CA GLY A 111 -9.61 -8.53 3.04
C GLY A 111 -10.58 -9.58 3.53
N TRP A 112 -10.57 -10.76 2.91
CA TRP A 112 -11.44 -11.89 3.23
C TRP A 112 -10.61 -13.18 3.32
N PRO A 113 -10.76 -13.99 4.40
CA PRO A 113 -9.88 -15.14 4.62
C PRO A 113 -10.20 -16.38 3.77
N LEU A 114 -11.24 -16.32 2.94
CA LEU A 114 -11.59 -17.36 2.01
C LEU A 114 -11.40 -16.88 0.58
N ARG A 115 -10.91 -17.75 -0.30
CA ARG A 115 -10.78 -17.41 -1.73
C ARG A 115 -12.14 -17.16 -2.36
N VAL A 116 -13.17 -17.88 -1.94
CA VAL A 116 -14.53 -17.77 -2.48
C VAL A 116 -15.57 -17.87 -1.38
N GLY A 117 -16.62 -17.05 -1.47
CA GLY A 117 -17.85 -17.16 -0.68
C GLY A 117 -17.66 -17.03 0.83
N GLY A 118 -18.54 -17.71 1.57
CA GLY A 118 -18.61 -17.72 3.02
C GLY A 118 -19.54 -16.68 3.61
N VAL A 119 -20.09 -17.00 4.78
CA VAL A 119 -21.01 -16.12 5.53
C VAL A 119 -20.57 -16.08 6.99
N VAL A 120 -20.44 -14.87 7.56
CA VAL A 120 -20.18 -14.73 9.00
C VAL A 120 -21.38 -15.24 9.77
N THR A 121 -21.19 -16.31 10.52
CA THR A 121 -22.24 -16.94 11.34
C THR A 121 -22.11 -16.64 12.83
N SER A 122 -20.92 -16.24 13.26
CA SER A 122 -20.69 -15.84 14.65
C SER A 122 -19.65 -14.74 14.76
N LYS A 123 -19.96 -13.74 15.57
CA LYS A 123 -19.10 -12.56 15.79
C LYS A 123 -18.18 -12.75 16.99
N PHE A 124 -17.14 -11.93 17.05
CA PHE A 124 -16.25 -11.76 18.20
C PHE A 124 -16.98 -11.22 19.41
N GLY A 125 -16.60 -11.66 20.62
CA GLY A 125 -17.12 -11.14 21.87
C GLY A 125 -17.79 -12.20 22.74
N TYR A 126 -18.35 -11.77 23.86
CA TYR A 126 -19.07 -12.66 24.78
C TYR A 126 -20.37 -13.17 24.17
N ARG A 127 -20.54 -14.49 24.19
CA ARG A 127 -21.76 -15.17 23.71
C ARG A 127 -22.06 -16.44 24.50
N ARG A 128 -23.28 -16.93 24.40
CA ARG A 128 -23.56 -18.31 24.85
C ARG A 128 -22.82 -19.30 23.94
N HIS A 129 -22.03 -20.15 24.57
CA HIS A 129 -21.27 -21.18 23.84
C HIS A 129 -22.24 -22.20 23.22
N PRO A 130 -22.19 -22.48 21.90
CA PRO A 130 -23.21 -23.28 21.20
C PRO A 130 -23.29 -24.75 21.69
N ILE A 131 -22.20 -25.27 22.28
CA ILE A 131 -22.15 -26.66 22.76
C ILE A 131 -22.42 -26.74 24.26
N THR A 132 -21.86 -25.83 25.06
CA THR A 132 -21.92 -25.89 26.54
C THR A 132 -23.02 -25.03 27.15
N GLY A 133 -23.62 -24.12 26.41
CA GLY A 133 -24.62 -23.16 26.87
C GLY A 133 -24.11 -22.08 27.85
N ARG A 134 -22.84 -22.15 28.28
CA ARG A 134 -22.25 -21.17 29.20
C ARG A 134 -21.79 -19.91 28.48
N SER A 135 -21.76 -18.77 29.18
CA SER A 135 -21.17 -17.55 28.65
C SER A 135 -19.68 -17.77 28.42
N SER A 136 -19.19 -17.52 27.22
CA SER A 136 -17.78 -17.61 26.88
C SER A 136 -17.36 -16.54 25.89
N MET A 137 -16.12 -16.10 26.02
CA MET A 137 -15.51 -15.18 25.08
C MET A 137 -15.17 -15.89 23.77
N HIS A 138 -15.77 -15.45 22.65
CA HIS A 138 -15.41 -15.87 21.32
C HIS A 138 -14.25 -14.99 20.80
N LYS A 139 -13.05 -15.57 20.72
CA LYS A 139 -11.80 -14.86 20.41
C LYS A 139 -11.62 -14.52 18.93
N GLY A 140 -12.58 -14.90 18.08
CA GLY A 140 -12.55 -14.72 16.64
C GLY A 140 -13.92 -14.51 16.05
N ILE A 141 -14.04 -14.78 14.76
CA ILE A 141 -15.30 -14.90 14.03
C ILE A 141 -15.39 -16.26 13.38
N ASP A 142 -16.62 -16.76 13.20
CA ASP A 142 -16.84 -17.99 12.45
C ASP A 142 -17.44 -17.65 11.09
N ILE A 143 -16.82 -18.16 10.02
CA ILE A 143 -17.24 -17.96 8.64
C ILE A 143 -17.62 -19.33 8.05
N ALA A 144 -18.91 -19.58 7.91
CA ALA A 144 -19.41 -20.81 7.31
C ALA A 144 -19.09 -20.87 5.83
N ALA A 145 -18.54 -22.01 5.39
CA ALA A 145 -18.25 -22.31 3.99
C ALA A 145 -18.20 -23.82 3.79
N LYS A 146 -18.29 -24.27 2.54
CA LYS A 146 -18.21 -25.70 2.21
C LYS A 146 -16.84 -26.27 2.62
N THR A 147 -16.84 -27.51 3.13
CA THR A 147 -15.59 -28.26 3.36
C THR A 147 -14.75 -28.29 2.09
N GLY A 148 -13.45 -28.02 2.22
CA GLY A 148 -12.52 -27.95 1.08
C GLY A 148 -12.38 -26.56 0.46
N THR A 149 -13.23 -25.58 0.83
CA THR A 149 -13.03 -24.17 0.40
C THR A 149 -11.65 -23.70 0.83
N GLU A 150 -10.93 -23.03 -0.07
CA GLU A 150 -9.57 -22.55 0.17
C GLU A 150 -9.55 -21.39 1.16
N ILE A 151 -8.70 -21.51 2.18
CA ILE A 151 -8.38 -20.48 3.16
C ILE A 151 -7.09 -19.81 2.70
N VAL A 152 -7.09 -18.48 2.67
CA VAL A 152 -5.95 -17.68 2.23
C VAL A 152 -5.37 -16.82 3.35
N ALA A 153 -4.07 -16.58 3.30
CA ALA A 153 -3.39 -15.67 4.21
C ALA A 153 -3.88 -14.23 4.00
N MET A 154 -4.26 -13.56 5.08
CA MET A 154 -4.81 -12.19 5.06
C MET A 154 -3.74 -11.12 4.85
N ALA A 155 -2.45 -11.45 5.06
CA ALA A 155 -1.30 -10.59 4.83
C ALA A 155 -0.05 -11.46 4.64
N ASP A 156 1.03 -10.82 4.17
CA ASP A 156 2.36 -11.43 4.14
C ASP A 156 2.82 -11.76 5.56
N GLY A 157 3.51 -12.87 5.73
CA GLY A 157 3.98 -13.27 7.06
C GLY A 157 4.70 -14.60 7.07
N VAL A 158 4.99 -15.06 8.28
CA VAL A 158 5.64 -16.36 8.53
C VAL A 158 4.67 -17.25 9.31
N VAL A 159 4.51 -18.50 8.89
CA VAL A 159 3.72 -19.49 9.61
C VAL A 159 4.47 -19.87 10.89
N ILE A 160 3.89 -19.51 12.04
CA ILE A 160 4.49 -19.80 13.36
C ILE A 160 3.96 -21.08 13.98
N PHE A 161 2.89 -21.62 13.42
CA PHE A 161 2.35 -22.93 13.81
C PHE A 161 1.46 -23.50 12.71
N SER A 162 1.62 -24.77 12.41
CA SER A 162 0.74 -25.53 11.53
C SER A 162 0.59 -26.96 12.07
N GLY A 163 -0.58 -27.27 12.65
CA GLY A 163 -0.79 -28.55 13.31
C GLY A 163 -2.16 -28.64 13.96
N ARG A 164 -2.27 -29.50 14.98
CA ARG A 164 -3.51 -29.72 15.74
C ARG A 164 -3.42 -29.10 17.14
N LYS A 165 -4.40 -28.24 17.51
CA LYS A 165 -4.55 -27.70 18.86
C LYS A 165 -5.89 -28.08 19.46
N SER A 166 -5.89 -28.30 20.79
CA SER A 166 -7.11 -28.64 21.55
C SER A 166 -8.16 -27.54 21.35
N GLY A 167 -9.39 -27.94 21.03
CA GLY A 167 -10.51 -27.04 20.74
C GLY A 167 -10.51 -26.52 19.30
N TYR A 168 -9.38 -26.11 18.73
CA TYR A 168 -9.25 -25.54 17.38
C TYR A 168 -9.22 -26.58 16.26
N GLY A 169 -8.92 -27.86 16.57
CA GLY A 169 -8.68 -28.85 15.52
C GLY A 169 -7.39 -28.57 14.76
N ASN A 170 -7.40 -28.76 13.45
CA ASN A 170 -6.28 -28.34 12.60
C ASN A 170 -6.30 -26.82 12.46
N ILE A 171 -5.15 -26.19 12.67
CA ILE A 171 -5.00 -24.75 12.70
C ILE A 171 -3.70 -24.33 12.01
N VAL A 172 -3.72 -23.21 11.32
CA VAL A 172 -2.54 -22.47 10.84
C VAL A 172 -2.52 -21.13 11.55
N GLU A 173 -1.35 -20.73 12.08
CA GLU A 173 -1.12 -19.43 12.70
C GLU A 173 -0.02 -18.72 11.93
N VAL A 174 -0.29 -17.49 11.51
CA VAL A 174 0.64 -16.67 10.72
C VAL A 174 0.96 -15.42 11.51
N ARG A 175 2.26 -15.13 11.66
CA ARG A 175 2.76 -13.87 12.22
C ARG A 175 3.04 -12.89 11.10
N HIS A 176 2.49 -11.71 11.24
CA HIS A 176 2.66 -10.56 10.33
C HIS A 176 3.55 -9.49 10.97
N ALA A 177 3.75 -8.39 10.28
CA ALA A 177 4.43 -7.23 10.85
C ALA A 177 3.61 -6.57 11.99
N ASN A 178 4.27 -5.68 12.73
CA ASN A 178 3.64 -4.84 13.76
C ASN A 178 2.92 -5.61 14.88
N GLY A 179 3.42 -6.80 15.25
CA GLY A 179 2.87 -7.62 16.31
C GLY A 179 1.49 -8.21 16.01
N LEU A 180 1.10 -8.25 14.74
CA LEU A 180 -0.16 -8.87 14.31
C LEU A 180 0.05 -10.36 14.02
N GLU A 181 -0.93 -11.17 14.42
CA GLU A 181 -1.01 -12.59 14.10
C GLU A 181 -2.43 -12.93 13.64
N THR A 182 -2.55 -13.83 12.68
CA THR A 182 -3.84 -14.38 12.26
C THR A 182 -3.87 -15.88 12.49
N ARG A 183 -5.05 -16.40 12.82
CA ARG A 183 -5.30 -17.83 13.06
C ARG A 183 -6.46 -18.32 12.23
N TYR A 184 -6.29 -19.48 11.64
CA TYR A 184 -7.26 -20.14 10.77
C TYR A 184 -7.46 -21.57 11.28
N ALA A 185 -8.59 -21.82 11.92
CA ALA A 185 -8.84 -23.08 12.62
C ALA A 185 -10.04 -23.85 12.04
N HIS A 186 -10.23 -25.09 12.56
CA HIS A 186 -11.17 -26.10 12.12
C HIS A 186 -10.90 -26.64 10.72
N ASN A 187 -9.66 -26.47 10.21
CA ASN A 187 -9.26 -26.85 8.87
C ASN A 187 -9.47 -28.36 8.62
N SER A 188 -9.89 -28.71 7.41
CA SER A 188 -9.82 -30.12 6.95
C SER A 188 -8.39 -30.52 6.64
N GLN A 189 -7.59 -29.56 6.11
CA GLN A 189 -6.20 -29.76 5.74
C GLN A 189 -5.42 -28.46 5.91
N ASN A 190 -4.26 -28.51 6.53
CA ASN A 190 -3.25 -27.47 6.48
C ASN A 190 -2.35 -27.72 5.28
N LEU A 191 -2.11 -26.70 4.45
CA LEU A 191 -1.24 -26.76 3.27
C LEU A 191 0.11 -26.11 3.55
N ALA A 192 0.11 -24.99 4.31
CA ALA A 192 1.33 -24.34 4.77
C ALA A 192 1.90 -25.05 6.00
N LYS A 193 3.23 -25.07 6.11
CA LYS A 193 3.99 -25.69 7.22
C LYS A 193 4.60 -24.60 8.10
N GLU A 194 4.88 -24.95 9.34
CA GLU A 194 5.63 -24.07 10.24
C GLU A 194 6.98 -23.67 9.64
N GLY A 195 7.31 -22.39 9.69
CA GLY A 195 8.49 -21.79 9.08
C GLY A 195 8.27 -21.26 7.65
N ASP A 196 7.18 -21.63 6.97
CA ASP A 196 6.91 -21.13 5.62
C ASP A 196 6.66 -19.61 5.62
N MET A 197 7.25 -18.90 4.67
CA MET A 197 6.85 -17.54 4.31
C MET A 197 5.64 -17.60 3.40
N VAL A 198 4.60 -16.86 3.75
CA VAL A 198 3.36 -16.79 2.98
C VAL A 198 3.08 -15.36 2.53
N ARG A 199 2.48 -15.24 1.34
CA ARG A 199 2.04 -13.95 0.78
C ARG A 199 0.54 -13.75 0.97
N LYS A 200 0.11 -12.52 1.06
CA LYS A 200 -1.33 -12.15 1.06
C LYS A 200 -2.05 -12.81 -0.12
N GLY A 201 -3.15 -13.49 0.17
CA GLY A 201 -3.93 -14.22 -0.84
C GLY A 201 -3.38 -15.63 -1.17
N GLN A 202 -2.24 -16.04 -0.63
CA GLN A 202 -1.73 -17.41 -0.79
C GLN A 202 -2.61 -18.40 -0.05
N VAL A 203 -2.93 -19.53 -0.68
CA VAL A 203 -3.69 -20.62 -0.04
C VAL A 203 -2.83 -21.30 1.01
N ILE A 204 -3.33 -21.36 2.25
CA ILE A 204 -2.61 -21.90 3.40
C ILE A 204 -3.30 -23.11 4.05
N ALA A 205 -4.62 -23.24 3.85
CA ALA A 205 -5.42 -24.33 4.40
C ALA A 205 -6.73 -24.53 3.61
N LYS A 206 -7.52 -25.53 4.01
CA LYS A 206 -8.88 -25.78 3.49
C LYS A 206 -9.87 -25.84 4.63
N VAL A 207 -11.05 -25.25 4.44
CA VAL A 207 -12.17 -25.29 5.40
C VAL A 207 -12.54 -26.72 5.75
N GLY A 208 -12.83 -26.94 7.00
CA GLY A 208 -13.29 -28.23 7.55
C GLY A 208 -14.22 -28.04 8.74
N SER A 209 -14.23 -29.06 9.60
CA SER A 209 -15.01 -29.10 10.84
C SER A 209 -14.26 -29.91 11.91
N THR A 210 -12.93 -29.79 11.95
CA THR A 210 -12.10 -30.53 12.91
C THR A 210 -12.09 -29.83 14.28
N GLY A 211 -11.80 -30.57 15.34
CA GLY A 211 -11.81 -30.03 16.70
C GLY A 211 -13.23 -29.81 17.24
N ARG A 212 -13.42 -28.75 18.01
CA ARG A 212 -14.72 -28.40 18.60
C ARG A 212 -15.53 -27.51 17.66
N SER A 213 -16.21 -28.11 16.72
CA SER A 213 -16.99 -27.45 15.66
C SER A 213 -18.37 -28.09 15.56
N THR A 214 -19.39 -27.30 15.19
CA THR A 214 -20.76 -27.75 14.96
C THR A 214 -21.09 -27.97 13.48
N GLY A 215 -20.19 -27.61 12.58
CA GLY A 215 -20.35 -27.75 11.15
C GLY A 215 -19.21 -27.08 10.37
N PRO A 216 -19.17 -27.22 9.04
CA PRO A 216 -18.06 -26.67 8.24
C PRO A 216 -17.96 -25.14 8.28
N HIS A 217 -16.85 -24.63 8.81
CA HIS A 217 -16.53 -23.21 8.86
C HIS A 217 -15.02 -23.00 9.08
N VAL A 218 -14.53 -21.81 8.83
CA VAL A 218 -13.24 -21.33 9.35
C VAL A 218 -13.49 -20.48 10.59
N HIS A 219 -12.84 -20.81 11.69
CA HIS A 219 -12.70 -19.91 12.84
C HIS A 219 -11.49 -19.04 12.60
N PHE A 220 -11.72 -17.73 12.46
CA PHE A 220 -10.70 -16.74 12.14
C PHE A 220 -10.46 -15.80 13.30
N GLU A 221 -9.21 -15.70 13.77
CA GLU A 221 -8.80 -14.75 14.80
C GLU A 221 -7.76 -13.77 14.24
N VAL A 222 -7.83 -12.53 14.72
CA VAL A 222 -6.73 -11.56 14.64
C VAL A 222 -6.25 -11.30 16.06
N ARG A 223 -4.94 -11.29 16.24
CA ARG A 223 -4.30 -11.01 17.53
C ARG A 223 -3.30 -9.88 17.36
N ARG A 224 -3.22 -8.99 18.33
CA ARG A 224 -2.23 -7.93 18.41
C ARG A 224 -1.47 -8.07 19.70
N ASN A 225 -0.14 -8.22 19.60
CA ASN A 225 0.74 -8.44 20.76
C ASN A 225 0.26 -9.57 21.67
N GLY A 226 -0.24 -10.66 21.08
CA GLY A 226 -0.72 -11.84 21.80
C GLY A 226 -2.17 -11.78 22.29
N GLU A 227 -2.87 -10.63 22.22
CA GLU A 227 -4.26 -10.47 22.61
C GLU A 227 -5.22 -10.55 21.42
N ALA A 228 -6.36 -11.24 21.60
CA ALA A 228 -7.38 -11.33 20.56
C ALA A 228 -8.11 -10.00 20.40
N VAL A 229 -8.18 -9.49 19.19
CA VAL A 229 -8.90 -8.29 18.81
C VAL A 229 -10.05 -8.62 17.85
N ASN A 230 -11.02 -7.70 17.72
CA ASN A 230 -12.19 -7.92 16.85
C ASN A 230 -11.78 -8.03 15.37
N PRO A 231 -11.89 -9.22 14.73
CA PRO A 231 -11.46 -9.42 13.36
C PRO A 231 -12.29 -8.65 12.32
N MET A 232 -13.51 -8.22 12.67
CA MET A 232 -14.38 -7.46 11.75
C MET A 232 -13.76 -6.16 11.26
N GLN A 233 -12.81 -5.59 12.02
CA GLN A 233 -12.08 -4.36 11.64
C GLN A 233 -11.07 -4.59 10.50
N TYR A 234 -10.74 -5.85 10.22
CA TYR A 234 -9.77 -6.28 9.22
C TYR A 234 -10.44 -6.89 7.99
N LEU A 235 -11.77 -7.02 8.00
CA LEU A 235 -12.51 -7.62 6.90
C LEU A 235 -12.98 -6.56 5.90
N ASP A 236 -12.64 -6.77 4.65
CA ASP A 236 -13.27 -6.08 3.52
C ASP A 236 -14.46 -6.91 3.01
N LEU A 237 -15.65 -6.49 3.41
CA LEU A 237 -16.90 -7.16 3.03
C LEU A 237 -17.24 -6.99 1.54
N SER A 238 -16.63 -6.05 0.83
CA SER A 238 -16.83 -5.85 -0.61
C SER A 238 -16.21 -6.98 -1.44
N GLN A 239 -15.14 -7.59 -0.94
CA GLN A 239 -14.50 -8.74 -1.58
C GLN A 239 -15.35 -10.03 -1.53
N LYS A 240 -16.27 -10.13 -0.57
CA LYS A 240 -17.22 -11.23 -0.46
C LYS A 240 -18.09 -11.40 -1.73
N SER A 241 -18.42 -10.31 -2.40
CA SER A 241 -19.30 -10.30 -3.58
C SER A 241 -18.58 -10.40 -4.93
N ARG A 242 -17.26 -10.13 -4.99
CA ARG A 242 -16.49 -10.20 -6.23
C ARG A 242 -16.28 -11.63 -6.75
N VAL A 243 -16.38 -12.62 -5.89
CA VAL A 243 -16.06 -14.02 -6.22
C VAL A 243 -17.31 -14.84 -6.56
N ALA A 244 -18.50 -14.31 -6.38
CA ALA A 244 -19.75 -14.97 -6.79
C ALA A 244 -20.11 -14.78 -8.28
N ARG A 245 -19.24 -14.18 -9.09
CA ARG A 245 -19.45 -13.82 -10.50
C ARG A 245 -18.41 -14.40 -11.47
N LEU A 246 -17.71 -15.49 -11.10
CA LEU A 246 -16.88 -16.28 -12.02
C LEU A 246 -17.41 -17.70 -12.10
#